data_578efa21bc6f28354cccf552e7b92c3d
#
_entry.id   578efa21bc6f28354cccf552e7b92c3d
#
_cell.length_a   1.000
_cell.length_b   1.000
_cell.length_c   1.000
_cell.angle_alpha   90.00
_cell.angle_beta   90.00
_cell.angle_gamma   90.00
#
_symmetry.space_group_name_H-M   'P 1'
#
loop_
_entity.id
_entity.type
_entity.pdbx_description
1 polymer ?
#
loop_
_entity_poly.entity_id
_entity_poly.type
_entity_poly.pdbx_seq_one_letter_code
_entity_poly.pdbx_strand_id
1 'polypeptide(L)'
;IKCIIVKDINANANICLVSKNGQIKKTELNEFYSSRVSKPITCMRLLAGDEVADVCVSNGNSNLLIITEKGNITYFNENEITNTGLKTSGVKGISTLKSSNVKSILSFDDAEKTKVLLVTNNRMCRIYDNSCAYLTQRLGRTQVAFKSFKSDPHNLIYAQKILNKEQPIILNCLLNDGTVVKYTVDDFHLTPLDKYCKANMDSIDSSKQISKIYINNIDVIDSSFVSKKKENNNKDDKNITKKPIESDEIDKNNEESSNADDKDDNYEQISIFDDMGD
;
A
#
# COMPACT_ATOMS: atom_id res chain seq x y z
N ILE A 1 11.66 7.23 -0.82
CA ILE A 1 12.28 5.94 -1.13
C ILE A 1 12.06 5.03 0.08
N LYS A 2 11.60 3.82 -0.15
CA LYS A 2 11.37 2.79 0.87
C LYS A 2 12.30 1.61 0.60
N CYS A 3 12.81 0.99 1.65
CA CYS A 3 13.65 -0.21 1.58
C CYS A 3 12.89 -1.39 2.20
N ILE A 4 12.92 -2.53 1.54
CA ILE A 4 12.40 -3.81 2.03
C ILE A 4 13.56 -4.81 1.94
N ILE A 5 13.85 -5.50 3.03
CA ILE A 5 14.89 -6.53 3.07
C ILE A 5 14.24 -7.86 2.72
N VAL A 6 14.72 -8.50 1.64
CA VAL A 6 14.27 -9.82 1.21
C VAL A 6 15.39 -10.81 1.52
N LYS A 7 15.18 -11.70 2.47
CA LYS A 7 16.10 -12.81 2.81
C LYS A 7 15.75 -14.09 2.06
N ASP A 8 14.47 -14.27 1.75
CA ASP A 8 13.98 -15.40 0.96
C ASP A 8 13.05 -14.90 -0.15
N ILE A 9 13.52 -14.97 -1.38
CA ILE A 9 12.76 -14.56 -2.57
C ILE A 9 11.59 -15.50 -2.89
N ASN A 10 11.63 -16.73 -2.37
CA ASN A 10 10.58 -17.72 -2.55
C ASN A 10 9.53 -17.66 -1.42
N ALA A 11 9.66 -16.73 -0.48
CA ALA A 11 8.64 -16.49 0.52
C ALA A 11 7.31 -16.16 -0.17
N ASN A 12 6.20 -16.71 0.36
CA ASN A 12 4.87 -16.51 -0.19
C ASN A 12 4.32 -15.13 0.19
N ALA A 13 4.90 -14.12 -0.40
CA ALA A 13 4.61 -12.71 -0.16
C ALA A 13 4.21 -12.00 -1.46
N ASN A 14 3.44 -10.93 -1.33
CA ASN A 14 3.15 -10.00 -2.41
C ASN A 14 3.75 -8.62 -2.11
N ILE A 15 4.13 -7.94 -3.17
CA ILE A 15 4.52 -6.54 -3.12
C ILE A 15 3.35 -5.71 -3.67
N CYS A 16 2.79 -4.87 -2.81
CA CYS A 16 1.71 -3.94 -3.18
C CYS A 16 2.28 -2.55 -3.37
N LEU A 17 2.14 -2.00 -4.57
CA LEU A 17 2.58 -0.67 -4.96
C LEU A 17 1.36 0.24 -5.12
N VAL A 18 1.45 1.47 -4.64
CA VAL A 18 0.41 2.48 -4.87
C VAL A 18 1.01 3.74 -5.48
N SER A 19 0.34 4.32 -6.47
CA SER A 19 0.73 5.59 -7.09
C SER A 19 0.10 6.80 -6.39
N LYS A 20 0.64 7.99 -6.62
CA LYS A 20 0.08 9.26 -6.10
C LYS A 20 -1.36 9.47 -6.54
N ASN A 21 -1.70 9.08 -7.77
CA ASN A 21 -3.06 9.19 -8.32
C ASN A 21 -4.01 8.07 -7.86
N GLY A 22 -3.53 7.15 -6.98
CA GLY A 22 -4.34 6.11 -6.36
C GLY A 22 -4.51 4.85 -7.19
N GLN A 23 -3.64 4.59 -8.17
CA GLN A 23 -3.53 3.27 -8.77
C GLN A 23 -2.84 2.33 -7.79
N ILE A 24 -3.33 1.11 -7.66
CA ILE A 24 -2.74 0.08 -6.83
C ILE A 24 -2.47 -1.18 -7.66
N LYS A 25 -1.34 -1.80 -7.37
CA LYS A 25 -0.90 -3.03 -8.03
C LYS A 25 -0.40 -4.02 -7.00
N LYS A 26 -0.70 -5.29 -7.20
CA LYS A 26 -0.20 -6.42 -6.41
C LYS A 26 0.57 -7.38 -7.32
N THR A 27 1.81 -7.73 -6.93
CA THR A 27 2.71 -8.61 -7.67
C THR A 27 3.35 -9.58 -6.70
N GLU A 28 3.43 -10.86 -7.07
CA GLU A 28 4.10 -11.86 -6.25
C GLU A 28 5.59 -11.57 -6.11
N LEU A 29 6.15 -11.83 -4.94
CA LEU A 29 7.54 -11.52 -4.63
C LEU A 29 8.52 -12.21 -5.61
N ASN A 30 8.25 -13.45 -5.99
CA ASN A 30 9.08 -14.23 -6.91
C ASN A 30 9.19 -13.62 -8.31
N GLU A 31 8.21 -12.83 -8.75
CA GLU A 31 8.28 -12.09 -10.02
C GLU A 31 9.43 -11.07 -10.06
N PHE A 32 9.91 -10.62 -8.89
CA PHE A 32 11.03 -9.69 -8.77
C PHE A 32 12.39 -10.39 -8.88
N TYR A 33 12.42 -11.73 -8.94
CA TYR A 33 13.66 -12.45 -9.15
C TYR A 33 14.22 -12.17 -10.54
N SER A 34 15.48 -11.77 -10.58
CA SER A 34 16.20 -11.54 -11.83
C SER A 34 17.61 -12.12 -11.73
N SER A 35 18.02 -12.86 -12.73
CA SER A 35 19.40 -13.32 -12.87
C SER A 35 20.40 -12.16 -13.08
N ARG A 36 19.89 -10.95 -13.37
CA ARG A 36 20.69 -9.74 -13.58
C ARG A 36 20.45 -8.74 -12.46
N VAL A 37 21.03 -9.01 -11.29
CA VAL A 37 20.88 -8.19 -10.07
C VAL A 37 21.42 -6.75 -10.19
N SER A 38 22.21 -6.44 -11.21
CA SER A 38 22.79 -5.11 -11.43
C SER A 38 21.94 -4.15 -12.25
N LYS A 39 20.79 -4.60 -12.76
CA LYS A 39 19.90 -3.75 -13.57
C LYS A 39 18.61 -3.43 -12.81
N PRO A 40 18.14 -2.17 -12.84
CA PRO A 40 16.83 -1.81 -12.29
C PRO A 40 15.73 -2.54 -13.04
N ILE A 41 14.65 -2.87 -12.31
CA ILE A 41 13.47 -3.56 -12.83
C ILE A 41 12.29 -2.61 -12.75
N THR A 42 11.58 -2.41 -13.86
CA THR A 42 10.31 -1.69 -13.86
C THR A 42 9.26 -2.51 -13.14
N CYS A 43 8.76 -2.02 -12.02
CA CYS A 43 7.80 -2.74 -11.17
C CYS A 43 6.35 -2.26 -11.31
N MET A 44 6.11 -1.15 -12.00
CA MET A 44 4.77 -0.63 -12.28
C MET A 44 4.80 0.28 -13.51
N ARG A 45 3.81 0.15 -14.40
CA ARG A 45 3.58 1.14 -15.47
C ARG A 45 2.76 2.28 -14.88
N LEU A 46 3.28 3.49 -14.93
CA LEU A 46 2.60 4.70 -14.45
C LEU A 46 1.91 5.43 -15.61
N LEU A 47 0.83 6.12 -15.32
CA LEU A 47 0.23 7.08 -16.24
C LEU A 47 1.09 8.34 -16.32
N ALA A 48 0.99 9.09 -17.41
CA ALA A 48 1.72 10.36 -17.58
C ALA A 48 1.50 11.29 -16.39
N GLY A 49 2.59 11.78 -15.79
CA GLY A 49 2.58 12.66 -14.62
C GLY A 49 2.21 11.99 -13.29
N ASP A 50 2.13 10.65 -13.24
CA ASP A 50 1.95 9.91 -11.99
C ASP A 50 3.28 9.39 -11.45
N GLU A 51 3.36 9.15 -10.16
CA GLU A 51 4.54 8.64 -9.46
C GLU A 51 4.13 7.58 -8.44
N VAL A 52 5.05 6.65 -8.15
CA VAL A 52 4.86 5.71 -7.02
C VAL A 52 4.87 6.50 -5.71
N ALA A 53 3.80 6.38 -4.93
CA ALA A 53 3.69 7.01 -3.62
C ALA A 53 4.34 6.17 -2.52
N ASP A 54 4.02 4.88 -2.47
CA ASP A 54 4.52 3.98 -1.42
C ASP A 54 4.37 2.51 -1.83
N VAL A 55 5.00 1.63 -1.04
CA VAL A 55 5.00 0.18 -1.22
C VAL A 55 4.85 -0.52 0.13
N CYS A 56 4.12 -1.64 0.17
CA CYS A 56 4.08 -2.53 1.32
C CYS A 56 4.18 -4.00 0.91
N VAL A 57 4.46 -4.83 1.90
CA VAL A 57 4.45 -6.29 1.76
C VAL A 57 3.15 -6.84 2.31
N SER A 58 2.55 -7.81 1.64
CA SER A 58 1.35 -8.51 2.11
C SER A 58 1.48 -10.02 1.96
N ASN A 59 0.65 -10.77 2.67
CA ASN A 59 0.75 -12.24 2.79
C ASN A 59 -0.27 -13.00 1.94
N GLY A 60 -0.97 -12.34 1.02
CA GLY A 60 -2.01 -12.94 0.18
C GLY A 60 -3.43 -12.89 0.79
N ASN A 61 -3.57 -12.47 2.04
CA ASN A 61 -4.88 -12.26 2.70
C ASN A 61 -4.88 -11.05 3.64
N SER A 62 -3.92 -10.15 3.50
CA SER A 62 -3.81 -8.94 4.33
C SER A 62 -4.89 -7.92 3.99
N ASN A 63 -5.22 -7.08 4.95
CA ASN A 63 -6.02 -5.89 4.73
C ASN A 63 -5.12 -4.70 4.44
N LEU A 64 -5.42 -3.96 3.38
CA LEU A 64 -4.64 -2.84 2.90
C LEU A 64 -5.30 -1.51 3.28
N LEU A 65 -4.54 -0.64 3.94
CA LEU A 65 -4.94 0.71 4.28
C LEU A 65 -4.20 1.70 3.38
N ILE A 66 -4.91 2.43 2.54
CA ILE A 66 -4.36 3.51 1.71
C ILE A 66 -4.72 4.83 2.35
N ILE A 67 -3.74 5.73 2.48
CA ILE A 67 -3.89 7.03 3.13
C ILE A 67 -3.48 8.13 2.16
N THR A 68 -4.33 9.16 2.03
CA THR A 68 -4.02 10.36 1.23
C THR A 68 -3.37 11.45 2.10
N GLU A 69 -2.74 12.43 1.45
CA GLU A 69 -2.14 13.60 2.10
C GLU A 69 -3.15 14.38 2.97
N LYS A 70 -4.42 14.39 2.59
CA LYS A 70 -5.50 15.07 3.34
C LYS A 70 -6.13 14.20 4.44
N GLY A 71 -5.58 13.01 4.71
CA GLY A 71 -6.05 12.12 5.76
C GLY A 71 -7.27 11.27 5.39
N ASN A 72 -7.69 11.24 4.12
CA ASN A 72 -8.69 10.28 3.70
C ASN A 72 -8.07 8.89 3.62
N ILE A 73 -8.78 7.88 4.12
CA ILE A 73 -8.35 6.49 4.12
C ILE A 73 -9.38 5.60 3.46
N THR A 74 -8.91 4.55 2.81
CA THR A 74 -9.70 3.38 2.42
C THR A 74 -9.02 2.14 2.97
N TYR A 75 -9.81 1.19 3.46
CA TYR A 75 -9.34 -0.02 4.13
C TYR A 75 -10.11 -1.21 3.60
N PHE A 76 -9.43 -2.11 2.86
CA PHE A 76 -10.06 -3.23 2.16
C PHE A 76 -9.11 -4.42 2.08
N ASN A 77 -9.66 -5.61 1.81
CA ASN A 77 -8.85 -6.82 1.70
C ASN A 77 -8.11 -6.89 0.36
N GLU A 78 -6.84 -7.30 0.37
CA GLU A 78 -5.99 -7.40 -0.83
C GLU A 78 -6.52 -8.40 -1.88
N ASN A 79 -7.43 -9.32 -1.51
CA ASN A 79 -8.05 -10.25 -2.45
C ASN A 79 -8.95 -9.56 -3.50
N GLU A 80 -9.29 -8.29 -3.28
CA GLU A 80 -9.96 -7.45 -4.27
C GLU A 80 -9.03 -6.93 -5.37
N ILE A 81 -7.72 -7.23 -5.26
CA ILE A 81 -6.71 -6.89 -6.26
C ILE A 81 -6.14 -8.19 -6.81
N THR A 82 -6.28 -8.39 -8.11
CA THR A 82 -5.66 -9.52 -8.81
C THR A 82 -4.15 -9.37 -8.86
N ASN A 83 -3.41 -10.47 -8.67
CA ASN A 83 -1.97 -10.50 -8.89
C ASN A 83 -1.68 -10.24 -10.38
N THR A 84 -0.71 -9.38 -10.64
CA THR A 84 -0.31 -8.99 -12.00
C THR A 84 1.21 -8.92 -12.12
N GLY A 85 1.73 -9.20 -13.30
CA GLY A 85 3.17 -9.15 -13.59
C GLY A 85 3.77 -7.73 -13.50
N LEU A 86 5.09 -7.62 -13.54
CA LEU A 86 5.86 -6.40 -13.23
C LEU A 86 5.45 -5.15 -14.04
N LYS A 87 5.20 -5.31 -15.34
CA LYS A 87 4.99 -4.18 -16.27
C LYS A 87 3.53 -3.72 -16.42
N THR A 88 2.67 -3.98 -15.46
CA THR A 88 1.25 -3.57 -15.50
C THR A 88 1.02 -2.30 -14.70
N SER A 89 -0.04 -1.55 -15.02
CA SER A 89 -0.41 -0.30 -14.33
C SER A 89 -1.23 -0.51 -13.06
N GLY A 90 -1.80 -1.69 -12.87
CA GLY A 90 -2.69 -1.96 -11.73
C GLY A 90 -4.10 -1.44 -11.94
N VAL A 91 -4.83 -1.28 -10.85
CA VAL A 91 -6.24 -0.85 -10.81
C VAL A 91 -6.42 0.33 -9.87
N LYS A 92 -7.52 1.05 -9.96
CA LYS A 92 -7.83 2.14 -9.02
C LYS A 92 -8.03 1.56 -7.61
N GLY A 93 -7.24 2.01 -6.64
CA GLY A 93 -7.30 1.57 -5.23
C GLY A 93 -8.10 2.49 -4.34
N ILE A 94 -8.04 3.80 -4.59
CA ILE A 94 -8.77 4.81 -3.84
C ILE A 94 -9.25 5.90 -4.81
N SER A 95 -10.43 6.46 -4.54
CA SER A 95 -10.89 7.65 -5.26
C SER A 95 -10.24 8.88 -4.64
N THR A 96 -9.23 9.44 -5.31
CA THR A 96 -8.58 10.68 -4.87
C THR A 96 -9.39 11.89 -5.33
N LEU A 97 -9.56 12.85 -4.44
CA LEU A 97 -10.00 14.19 -4.83
C LEU A 97 -8.90 14.86 -5.66
N LYS A 98 -9.25 15.74 -6.60
CA LYS A 98 -8.30 16.43 -7.52
C LYS A 98 -7.14 17.15 -6.83
N SER A 99 -7.22 17.37 -5.50
CA SER A 99 -6.21 18.10 -4.70
C SER A 99 -5.54 17.25 -3.62
N SER A 100 -5.63 15.92 -3.68
CA SER A 100 -5.09 15.08 -2.61
C SER A 100 -4.49 13.80 -3.18
N ASN A 101 -3.17 13.73 -3.17
CA ASN A 101 -2.44 12.55 -3.60
C ASN A 101 -2.47 11.45 -2.51
N VAL A 102 -2.26 10.22 -2.95
CA VAL A 102 -1.94 9.13 -2.01
C VAL A 102 -0.56 9.39 -1.39
N LYS A 103 -0.44 9.15 -0.10
CA LYS A 103 0.80 9.31 0.65
C LYS A 103 1.40 7.99 1.10
N SER A 104 0.58 7.05 1.53
CA SER A 104 1.09 5.78 2.06
C SER A 104 0.13 4.62 1.85
N ILE A 105 0.69 3.41 1.86
CA ILE A 105 -0.03 2.15 1.93
C ILE A 105 0.55 1.29 3.06
N LEU A 106 -0.32 0.73 3.89
CA LEU A 106 0.04 -0.15 5.00
C LEU A 106 -0.73 -1.46 4.87
N SER A 107 -0.09 -2.55 5.28
CA SER A 107 -0.64 -3.90 5.25
C SER A 107 -0.84 -4.43 6.68
N PHE A 108 -1.98 -5.06 6.94
CA PHE A 108 -2.35 -5.61 8.25
C PHE A 108 -2.86 -7.03 8.11
N ASP A 109 -2.43 -7.91 9.00
CA ASP A 109 -2.99 -9.24 9.13
C ASP A 109 -4.21 -9.21 10.05
N ASP A 110 -5.24 -10.00 9.77
CA ASP A 110 -6.53 -9.98 10.49
C ASP A 110 -6.41 -10.20 12.02
N ALA A 111 -5.32 -10.82 12.49
CA ALA A 111 -5.12 -11.17 13.90
C ALA A 111 -4.39 -10.09 14.72
N GLU A 112 -3.86 -9.04 14.10
CA GLU A 112 -3.00 -8.07 14.77
C GLU A 112 -3.76 -6.80 15.17
N LYS A 113 -3.89 -6.57 16.48
CA LYS A 113 -4.18 -5.23 17.00
C LYS A 113 -2.95 -4.36 16.80
N THR A 114 -2.95 -3.56 15.77
CA THR A 114 -1.79 -2.78 15.35
C THR A 114 -2.11 -1.30 15.41
N LYS A 115 -1.18 -0.53 15.90
CA LYS A 115 -1.27 0.92 15.94
C LYS A 115 -0.73 1.52 14.65
N VAL A 116 -1.27 2.66 14.25
CA VAL A 116 -0.81 3.45 13.09
C VAL A 116 -0.37 4.81 13.57
N LEU A 117 0.88 5.14 13.23
CA LEU A 117 1.47 6.44 13.45
C LEU A 117 1.27 7.32 12.21
N LEU A 118 0.79 8.54 12.42
CA LEU A 118 0.65 9.57 11.39
C LEU A 118 1.40 10.82 11.81
N VAL A 119 2.17 11.41 10.90
CA VAL A 119 2.82 12.71 11.13
C VAL A 119 2.51 13.66 9.97
N THR A 120 2.22 14.90 10.28
CA THR A 120 1.92 15.94 9.29
C THR A 120 3.01 17.02 9.25
N ASN A 121 2.99 17.81 8.19
CA ASN A 121 3.97 18.90 7.98
C ASN A 121 3.87 20.03 9.00
N ASN A 122 2.75 20.19 9.72
CA ASN A 122 2.62 21.15 10.81
C ASN A 122 3.01 20.58 12.18
N ARG A 123 3.78 19.49 12.23
CA ARG A 123 4.27 18.85 13.47
C ARG A 123 3.16 18.23 14.33
N MET A 124 2.05 17.83 13.72
CA MET A 124 1.10 16.95 14.38
C MET A 124 1.58 15.51 14.26
N CYS A 125 1.75 14.84 15.39
CA CYS A 125 1.95 13.40 15.49
C CYS A 125 0.73 12.75 16.15
N ARG A 126 0.26 11.67 15.58
CA ARG A 126 -0.93 10.99 16.03
C ARG A 126 -0.79 9.49 15.91
N ILE A 127 -1.34 8.80 16.90
CA ILE A 127 -1.45 7.33 16.89
C ILE A 127 -2.92 6.96 16.99
N TYR A 128 -3.37 6.01 16.20
CA TYR A 128 -4.66 5.37 16.34
C TYR A 128 -4.53 3.85 16.28
N ASP A 129 -5.48 3.16 16.90
CA ASP A 129 -5.62 1.71 16.79
C ASP A 129 -6.28 1.38 15.46
N ASN A 130 -5.72 0.42 14.71
CA ASN A 130 -6.25 0.04 13.39
C ASN A 130 -7.69 -0.51 13.48
N SER A 131 -8.10 -1.03 14.62
CA SER A 131 -9.50 -1.46 14.87
C SER A 131 -10.52 -0.31 14.80
N CYS A 132 -10.06 0.95 14.88
CA CYS A 132 -10.91 2.13 14.66
C CYS A 132 -11.31 2.34 13.20
N ALA A 133 -10.57 1.75 12.25
CA ALA A 133 -10.88 1.78 10.83
C ALA A 133 -11.74 0.56 10.46
N TYR A 134 -12.88 0.78 9.85
CA TYR A 134 -13.72 -0.33 9.41
C TYR A 134 -13.39 -0.76 7.98
N LEU A 135 -13.41 -2.06 7.75
CA LEU A 135 -13.15 -2.67 6.46
C LEU A 135 -14.28 -2.31 5.48
N THR A 136 -13.91 -1.88 4.28
CA THR A 136 -14.83 -1.59 3.18
C THR A 136 -14.46 -2.40 1.95
N GLN A 137 -15.22 -2.27 0.89
CA GLN A 137 -14.79 -2.71 -0.43
C GLN A 137 -13.79 -1.71 -1.03
N ARG A 138 -12.97 -2.17 -1.96
CA ARG A 138 -12.11 -1.30 -2.77
C ARG A 138 -12.97 -0.25 -3.50
N LEU A 139 -12.57 1.02 -3.42
CA LEU A 139 -13.36 2.16 -3.88
C LEU A 139 -14.65 2.42 -3.09
N GLY A 140 -14.86 1.73 -1.98
CA GLY A 140 -15.96 2.02 -1.07
C GLY A 140 -15.84 3.38 -0.41
N ARG A 141 -16.74 3.68 0.53
CA ARG A 141 -16.76 4.94 1.24
C ARG A 141 -15.44 5.16 1.99
N THR A 142 -14.79 6.28 1.72
CA THR A 142 -13.58 6.69 2.44
C THR A 142 -13.91 7.12 3.86
N GLN A 143 -13.00 6.82 4.78
CA GLN A 143 -13.02 7.30 6.15
C GLN A 143 -12.00 8.43 6.30
N VAL A 144 -12.02 9.13 7.43
CA VAL A 144 -11.10 10.24 7.68
C VAL A 144 -10.21 9.88 8.87
N ALA A 145 -8.89 9.80 8.64
CA ALA A 145 -7.93 9.51 9.70
C ALA A 145 -7.74 10.69 10.64
N PHE A 146 -7.67 11.91 10.09
CA PHE A 146 -7.56 13.15 10.87
C PHE A 146 -8.20 14.32 10.10
N LYS A 147 -8.56 15.38 10.82
CA LYS A 147 -9.03 16.65 10.28
C LYS A 147 -8.06 17.77 10.62
N SER A 148 -7.78 18.65 9.65
CA SER A 148 -7.06 19.90 9.88
C SER A 148 -8.05 21.05 10.09
N PHE A 149 -7.65 22.04 10.89
CA PHE A 149 -8.40 23.29 11.00
C PHE A 149 -8.24 24.11 9.72
N LYS A 150 -9.25 24.88 9.35
CA LYS A 150 -9.16 25.80 8.18
C LYS A 150 -8.07 26.86 8.37
N SER A 151 -7.84 27.28 9.62
CA SER A 151 -6.80 28.23 10.01
C SER A 151 -5.40 27.62 10.04
N ASP A 152 -5.27 26.29 10.09
CA ASP A 152 -4.03 25.54 10.17
C ASP A 152 -4.13 24.30 9.27
N PRO A 153 -4.18 24.47 7.93
CA PRO A 153 -4.27 23.37 7.01
C PRO A 153 -2.92 22.63 6.96
N HIS A 154 -2.99 21.30 7.10
CA HIS A 154 -1.78 20.47 7.07
C HIS A 154 -1.99 19.19 6.26
N ASN A 155 -0.89 18.62 5.82
CA ASN A 155 -0.84 17.41 5.02
C ASN A 155 -0.06 16.32 5.72
N LEU A 156 -0.46 15.09 5.51
CA LEU A 156 0.29 13.92 5.94
C LEU A 156 1.63 13.87 5.21
N ILE A 157 2.72 13.76 5.95
CA ILE A 157 4.06 13.58 5.40
C ILE A 157 4.62 12.18 5.69
N TYR A 158 4.10 11.50 6.71
CA TYR A 158 4.56 10.17 7.10
C TYR A 158 3.43 9.34 7.72
N ALA A 159 3.37 8.05 7.37
CA ALA A 159 2.52 7.06 8.00
C ALA A 159 3.26 5.72 8.12
N GLN A 160 3.11 5.05 9.26
CA GLN A 160 3.77 3.77 9.52
C GLN A 160 2.94 2.90 10.46
N LYS A 161 2.97 1.60 10.21
CA LYS A 161 2.49 0.57 11.13
C LYS A 161 3.46 0.45 12.31
N ILE A 162 2.94 0.48 13.54
CA ILE A 162 3.70 0.28 14.76
C ILE A 162 3.49 -1.17 15.18
N LEU A 163 4.53 -1.97 15.12
CA LEU A 163 4.54 -3.32 15.65
C LEU A 163 4.81 -3.24 17.16
N ASN A 164 4.01 -3.95 17.96
CA ASN A 164 4.31 -4.13 19.40
C ASN A 164 5.61 -4.91 19.52
N LYS A 165 6.72 -4.22 19.77
CA LYS A 165 8.03 -4.80 20.07
C LYS A 165 8.42 -4.46 21.49
N GLU A 166 9.24 -5.31 22.09
CA GLU A 166 9.75 -5.15 23.48
C GLU A 166 10.60 -3.88 23.68
N GLN A 167 11.06 -3.25 22.60
CA GLN A 167 11.87 -2.03 22.66
C GLN A 167 11.07 -0.80 22.21
N PRO A 168 11.33 0.37 22.83
CA PRO A 168 10.67 1.61 22.44
C PRO A 168 11.01 1.97 20.98
N ILE A 169 10.00 2.39 20.24
CA ILE A 169 10.16 2.83 18.86
C ILE A 169 10.54 4.30 18.85
N ILE A 170 11.68 4.61 18.24
CA ILE A 170 12.20 5.97 18.12
C ILE A 170 11.81 6.55 16.76
N LEU A 171 11.10 7.65 16.80
CA LEU A 171 10.77 8.49 15.64
C LEU A 171 11.86 9.53 15.46
N ASN A 172 12.59 9.47 14.36
CA ASN A 172 13.64 10.42 14.02
C ASN A 172 13.10 11.42 13.00
N CYS A 173 13.10 12.70 13.33
CA CYS A 173 12.68 13.80 12.48
C CYS A 173 13.88 14.61 12.04
N LEU A 174 14.27 14.51 10.77
CA LEU A 174 15.28 15.36 10.16
C LEU A 174 14.61 16.68 9.75
N LEU A 175 15.13 17.77 10.23
CA LEU A 175 14.66 19.12 9.92
C LEU A 175 15.38 19.70 8.70
N ASN A 176 14.82 20.78 8.16
CA ASN A 176 15.36 21.48 6.99
C ASN A 176 16.75 22.14 7.22
N ASP A 177 17.16 22.33 8.48
CA ASP A 177 18.48 22.82 8.88
C ASP A 177 19.49 21.70 9.14
N GLY A 178 19.13 20.43 8.90
CA GLY A 178 19.97 19.26 9.16
C GLY A 178 19.91 18.73 10.60
N THR A 179 19.20 19.40 11.51
CA THR A 179 19.01 18.93 12.89
C THR A 179 18.12 17.68 12.92
N VAL A 180 18.46 16.72 13.77
CA VAL A 180 17.62 15.54 14.04
C VAL A 180 17.00 15.64 15.41
N VAL A 181 15.67 15.70 15.46
CA VAL A 181 14.90 15.63 16.71
C VAL A 181 14.32 14.22 16.85
N LYS A 182 14.41 13.67 18.07
CA LYS A 182 13.94 12.31 18.37
C LYS A 182 12.76 12.36 19.32
N TYR A 183 11.77 11.53 19.04
CA TYR A 183 10.63 11.27 19.94
C TYR A 183 10.51 9.78 20.17
N THR A 184 10.00 9.39 21.33
CA THR A 184 9.54 8.04 21.56
C THR A 184 8.08 7.95 21.12
N VAL A 185 7.72 6.91 20.39
CA VAL A 185 6.33 6.76 19.90
C VAL A 185 5.35 6.69 21.07
N ASP A 186 5.77 6.16 22.22
CA ASP A 186 4.95 6.09 23.43
C ASP A 186 4.66 7.46 24.08
N ASP A 187 5.37 8.52 23.68
CA ASP A 187 5.09 9.90 24.12
C ASP A 187 3.75 10.43 23.55
N PHE A 188 3.21 9.76 22.52
CA PHE A 188 1.98 10.18 21.84
C PHE A 188 0.79 9.31 22.24
N HIS A 189 -0.30 9.96 22.58
CA HIS A 189 -1.53 9.28 23.00
C HIS A 189 -2.33 8.71 21.83
N LEU A 190 -3.01 7.59 22.10
CA LEU A 190 -4.01 7.04 21.18
C LEU A 190 -5.17 8.03 20.99
N THR A 191 -5.55 8.26 19.76
CA THR A 191 -6.62 9.19 19.39
C THR A 191 -7.62 8.50 18.45
N PRO A 192 -8.94 8.67 18.63
CA PRO A 192 -9.93 8.15 17.69
C PRO A 192 -9.79 8.78 16.31
N LEU A 193 -10.24 8.09 15.26
CA LEU A 193 -10.32 8.65 13.90
C LEU A 193 -11.22 9.90 13.86
N ASP A 194 -11.14 10.65 12.76
CA ASP A 194 -12.03 11.78 12.45
C ASP A 194 -12.00 12.93 13.47
N LYS A 195 -10.86 13.14 14.13
CA LYS A 195 -10.68 14.26 15.06
C LYS A 195 -9.81 15.35 14.49
N TYR A 196 -10.09 16.57 14.89
CA TYR A 196 -9.19 17.70 14.68
C TYR A 196 -7.96 17.54 15.56
N CYS A 197 -6.79 17.74 14.98
CA CYS A 197 -5.52 17.62 15.67
C CYS A 197 -4.70 18.89 15.47
N LYS A 198 -4.03 19.33 16.54
CA LYS A 198 -3.08 20.43 16.55
C LYS A 198 -1.66 19.87 16.54
N ALA A 199 -0.69 20.73 16.25
CA ALA A 199 0.73 20.42 16.46
C ALA A 199 0.95 20.00 17.93
N ASN A 200 1.75 18.95 18.13
CA ASN A 200 2.08 18.37 19.45
C ASN A 200 3.51 17.83 19.52
N MET A 201 4.35 18.19 18.53
CA MET A 201 5.77 17.87 18.53
C MET A 201 6.54 19.12 18.97
N ASP A 202 6.42 19.44 20.26
CA ASP A 202 6.82 20.74 20.84
C ASP A 202 8.34 20.95 20.85
N SER A 203 9.15 19.89 20.77
CA SER A 203 10.61 19.99 20.67
C SER A 203 11.09 20.50 19.29
N ILE A 204 10.20 20.65 18.32
CA ILE A 204 10.51 21.25 17.02
C ILE A 204 10.01 22.67 16.97
N ASP A 205 10.94 23.62 16.83
CA ASP A 205 10.63 25.04 16.67
C ASP A 205 9.64 25.27 15.52
N SER A 206 8.71 26.21 15.71
CA SER A 206 7.64 26.52 14.75
C SER A 206 8.16 27.07 13.41
N SER A 207 9.34 27.64 13.39
CA SER A 207 10.01 28.14 12.17
C SER A 207 10.65 27.04 11.34
N LYS A 208 10.85 25.84 11.92
CA LYS A 208 11.51 24.71 11.25
C LYS A 208 10.49 23.75 10.64
N GLN A 209 10.89 23.16 9.52
CA GLN A 209 10.08 22.18 8.81
C GLN A 209 10.70 20.79 8.88
N ILE A 210 9.86 19.77 9.01
CA ILE A 210 10.30 18.39 8.95
C ILE A 210 10.56 18.04 7.47
N SER A 211 11.83 17.78 7.16
CA SER A 211 12.29 17.39 5.83
C SER A 211 12.08 15.89 5.58
N LYS A 212 12.41 15.06 6.58
CA LYS A 212 12.31 13.58 6.46
C LYS A 212 12.02 12.95 7.81
N ILE A 213 11.26 11.86 7.78
CA ILE A 213 10.96 11.06 8.97
C ILE A 213 11.39 9.62 8.71
N TYR A 214 11.95 8.98 9.72
CA TYR A 214 12.23 7.55 9.71
C TYR A 214 12.17 6.96 11.12
N ILE A 215 11.77 5.71 11.19
CA ILE A 215 11.84 4.89 12.40
C ILE A 215 12.77 3.70 12.16
N ASN A 216 13.32 3.14 13.24
CA ASN A 216 14.21 1.99 13.17
C ASN A 216 13.43 0.68 12.95
N ASN A 217 12.54 0.66 11.96
CA ASN A 217 11.75 -0.49 11.62
C ASN A 217 11.76 -0.69 10.10
N ILE A 218 12.44 -1.74 9.65
CA ILE A 218 12.53 -2.11 8.24
C ILE A 218 11.74 -3.40 8.05
N ASP A 219 10.88 -3.43 7.03
CA ASP A 219 10.16 -4.64 6.65
C ASP A 219 11.16 -5.70 6.16
N VAL A 220 11.13 -6.89 6.78
CA VAL A 220 11.98 -8.03 6.45
C VAL A 220 11.09 -9.18 6.01
N ILE A 221 11.37 -9.72 4.84
CA ILE A 221 10.72 -10.91 4.30
C ILE A 221 11.69 -12.08 4.42
N ASP A 222 11.33 -13.07 5.20
CA ASP A 222 12.10 -14.31 5.36
C ASP A 222 11.18 -15.54 5.21
N SER A 223 11.73 -16.73 5.40
CA SER A 223 11.01 -18.00 5.28
C SER A 223 9.88 -18.19 6.30
N SER A 224 9.85 -17.40 7.38
CA SER A 224 8.74 -17.40 8.35
C SER A 224 7.51 -16.61 7.86
N PHE A 225 7.64 -15.89 6.76
CA PHE A 225 6.53 -15.15 6.14
C PHE A 225 5.57 -16.13 5.45
N VAL A 226 4.58 -16.61 6.19
CA VAL A 226 3.62 -17.62 5.74
C VAL A 226 2.34 -16.95 5.26
N SER A 227 1.90 -17.30 4.03
CA SER A 227 0.57 -16.89 3.58
C SER A 227 -0.50 -17.67 4.34
N LYS A 228 -1.42 -16.97 5.00
CA LYS A 228 -2.63 -17.57 5.56
C LYS A 228 -3.62 -17.81 4.41
N LYS A 229 -3.54 -18.97 3.72
CA LYS A 229 -4.63 -19.42 2.86
C LYS A 229 -5.86 -19.67 3.73
N LYS A 230 -7.01 -19.11 3.35
CA LYS A 230 -8.29 -19.54 3.91
C LYS A 230 -8.44 -21.03 3.63
N GLU A 231 -8.49 -21.85 4.67
CA GLU A 231 -9.00 -23.20 4.56
C GLU A 231 -10.47 -23.09 4.15
N ASN A 232 -10.74 -23.39 2.90
CA ASN A 232 -12.10 -23.61 2.44
C ASN A 232 -12.59 -24.88 3.13
N ASN A 233 -13.34 -24.73 4.21
CA ASN A 233 -14.17 -25.78 4.79
C ASN A 233 -15.28 -26.11 3.78
N ASN A 234 -14.96 -26.94 2.79
CA ASN A 234 -15.95 -27.75 2.10
C ASN A 234 -16.21 -28.99 2.96
N LYS A 235 -17.14 -28.87 3.90
CA LYS A 235 -17.85 -30.02 4.44
C LYS A 235 -19.07 -30.24 3.58
N ASP A 236 -19.09 -31.46 3.10
CA ASP A 236 -20.26 -32.27 2.75
C ASP A 236 -21.14 -31.85 1.57
N ASP A 237 -20.97 -32.61 0.47
CA ASP A 237 -22.12 -33.41 0.02
C ASP A 237 -21.60 -34.63 -0.75
N LYS A 238 -21.74 -35.78 -0.08
CA LYS A 238 -21.69 -37.12 -0.71
C LYS A 238 -23.07 -37.48 -1.23
N ASN A 239 -23.06 -38.09 -2.36
CA ASN A 239 -24.11 -38.89 -3.00
C ASN A 239 -24.99 -38.16 -4.01
N ILE A 240 -24.67 -38.40 -5.27
CA ILE A 240 -25.66 -38.94 -6.22
C ILE A 240 -24.90 -39.74 -7.30
N THR A 241 -25.40 -40.92 -7.51
CA THR A 241 -25.01 -42.07 -8.33
C THR A 241 -24.79 -41.78 -9.83
N LYS A 242 -23.82 -42.52 -10.37
CA LYS A 242 -23.53 -42.75 -11.78
C LYS A 242 -24.72 -43.27 -12.58
N LYS A 243 -24.91 -42.80 -13.81
CA LYS A 243 -25.22 -43.62 -15.01
C LYS A 243 -24.73 -42.90 -16.27
N PRO A 244 -24.17 -43.62 -17.23
CA PRO A 244 -23.64 -43.08 -18.48
C PRO A 244 -24.68 -43.11 -19.60
N ILE A 245 -24.65 -42.17 -20.54
CA ILE A 245 -25.31 -42.27 -21.85
C ILE A 245 -24.34 -41.73 -22.90
N GLU A 246 -24.31 -42.51 -23.96
CA GLU A 246 -23.46 -42.51 -25.13
C GLU A 246 -23.54 -41.25 -26.03
N SER A 247 -22.44 -41.10 -26.75
CA SER A 247 -22.21 -40.52 -28.08
C SER A 247 -23.42 -40.12 -28.92
N ASP A 248 -23.30 -38.95 -29.58
CA ASP A 248 -23.47 -38.89 -31.03
C ASP A 248 -22.85 -37.55 -31.60
N GLU A 249 -22.28 -37.74 -32.75
CA GLU A 249 -21.51 -36.84 -33.61
C GLU A 249 -22.38 -35.82 -34.37
N ILE A 250 -21.63 -34.92 -35.10
CA ILE A 250 -21.97 -34.17 -36.34
C ILE A 250 -22.52 -32.75 -36.07
N ASP A 251 -22.08 -31.72 -36.66
CA ASP A 251 -21.37 -31.25 -37.86
C ASP A 251 -21.08 -29.73 -37.81
N LYS A 252 -19.98 -29.40 -38.38
CA LYS A 252 -19.54 -28.28 -39.24
C LYS A 252 -20.41 -27.03 -39.44
N ASN A 253 -19.62 -25.95 -39.50
CA ASN A 253 -19.61 -24.77 -40.40
C ASN A 253 -20.14 -23.44 -39.83
N ASN A 254 -19.36 -22.49 -39.85
CA ASN A 254 -19.12 -21.32 -40.72
C ASN A 254 -18.58 -20.11 -39.96
N GLU A 255 -17.46 -19.67 -40.47
CA GLU A 255 -16.92 -18.34 -40.70
C GLU A 255 -17.88 -17.15 -40.51
N GLU A 256 -17.41 -16.11 -39.86
CA GLU A 256 -17.08 -14.83 -40.46
C GLU A 256 -16.65 -13.78 -39.42
N SER A 257 -15.52 -13.22 -39.76
CA SER A 257 -14.86 -11.95 -39.45
C SER A 257 -15.73 -10.79 -38.89
N SER A 258 -15.19 -10.09 -37.91
CA SER A 258 -15.19 -8.63 -37.94
C SER A 258 -14.06 -8.06 -37.10
N ASN A 259 -13.22 -7.27 -37.77
CA ASN A 259 -12.19 -6.37 -37.25
C ASN A 259 -12.79 -5.35 -36.29
N ALA A 260 -12.08 -5.08 -35.21
CA ALA A 260 -12.25 -3.86 -34.43
C ALA A 260 -10.88 -3.31 -34.04
N ASP A 261 -10.68 -2.09 -34.44
CA ASP A 261 -9.52 -1.24 -34.40
C ASP A 261 -8.80 -1.19 -33.04
N ASP A 262 -7.51 -1.52 -33.07
CA ASP A 262 -6.52 -1.15 -32.06
C ASP A 262 -6.21 0.35 -32.22
N LYS A 263 -6.64 1.14 -31.25
CA LYS A 263 -6.11 2.49 -31.04
C LYS A 263 -4.87 2.39 -30.16
N ASP A 264 -3.72 2.61 -30.77
CA ASP A 264 -2.44 2.87 -30.12
C ASP A 264 -2.54 4.11 -29.23
N ASP A 265 -2.69 3.90 -27.92
CA ASP A 265 -2.41 4.93 -26.94
C ASP A 265 -0.90 4.97 -26.66
N ASN A 266 -0.24 6.03 -27.10
CA ASN A 266 1.15 6.34 -26.84
C ASN A 266 1.42 6.48 -25.33
N TYR A 267 2.11 5.51 -24.74
CA TYR A 267 2.61 5.59 -23.37
C TYR A 267 4.13 5.78 -23.40
N GLU A 268 4.60 6.87 -22.79
CA GLU A 268 6.04 7.10 -22.57
C GLU A 268 6.52 6.29 -21.36
N GLN A 269 7.63 5.59 -21.56
CA GLN A 269 8.30 4.78 -20.54
C GLN A 269 9.33 5.67 -19.83
N ILE A 270 9.06 6.03 -18.56
CA ILE A 270 10.00 6.81 -17.75
C ILE A 270 10.87 5.87 -16.92
N SER A 271 12.19 5.96 -17.12
CA SER A 271 13.22 5.33 -16.30
C SER A 271 13.44 6.16 -15.02
N ILE A 272 13.55 5.50 -13.86
CA ILE A 272 13.71 6.16 -12.55
C ILE A 272 15.13 6.74 -12.33
N PHE A 273 16.04 6.62 -13.29
CA PHE A 273 17.46 6.93 -13.12
C PHE A 273 18.05 7.98 -14.09
N ASP A 274 17.24 8.77 -14.78
CA ASP A 274 17.74 9.77 -15.74
C ASP A 274 17.95 11.18 -15.15
N ASP A 275 18.30 11.31 -13.86
CA ASP A 275 18.76 12.58 -13.30
C ASP A 275 19.88 12.37 -12.28
N MET A 276 21.06 11.94 -12.77
CA MET A 276 22.35 12.19 -12.16
C MET A 276 23.35 12.51 -13.27
N GLY A 277 23.33 13.73 -13.72
CA GLY A 277 24.31 14.31 -14.63
C GLY A 277 24.70 15.70 -14.14
N ASP A 278 25.98 15.80 -13.76
CA ASP A 278 26.82 16.98 -13.49
C ASP A 278 26.45 17.86 -12.30
#